data_2a631835cf52253b8da2470536bcaf2b
#
_entry.id   2a631835cf52253b8da2470536bcaf2b
#
_cell.length_a   1.000
_cell.length_b   1.000
_cell.length_c   1.000
_cell.angle_alpha   90.00
_cell.angle_beta   90.00
_cell.angle_gamma   90.00
#
_symmetry.space_group_name_H-M   'P 1'
#
loop_
_entity.id
_entity.type
_entity.pdbx_description
1 polymer ?
#
loop_
_entity_poly.entity_id
_entity_poly.type
_entity_poly.pdbx_seq_one_letter_code
_entity_poly.pdbx_strand_id
1 'polypeptide(L)'
;PYTVGIPGGAAVMLDKMNVFYIGVDNPVTIGSPTGWDKTQVSMTGGTISTGTSKRTVRVTAIGTATINVTANGTTTPFNFRIKRIPDPIIKVGPSSGGRMQAVVFRSQQFVRADLENFDFEAKFSVTGGTVYFMNPGDRNVKQISLTSGSLAGAAEYMRTLAPGSTVIFDNIRVVGPDGQPRTIQTPPGFSLF
;
A
#
# COMPACT_ATOMS: atom_id res chain seq x y z
N PRO A 1 -10.48 14.19 10.40
CA PRO A 1 -11.29 14.54 9.23
C PRO A 1 -11.04 15.99 8.79
N TYR A 2 -11.07 16.21 7.50
CA TYR A 2 -10.82 17.50 6.90
C TYR A 2 -12.09 17.98 6.17
N THR A 3 -12.53 19.18 6.43
CA THR A 3 -13.75 19.73 5.83
C THR A 3 -13.41 20.82 4.84
N VAL A 4 -13.94 20.71 3.62
CA VAL A 4 -13.89 21.73 2.59
C VAL A 4 -15.34 22.18 2.31
N GLY A 5 -15.58 23.48 2.40
CA GLY A 5 -16.92 24.02 2.18
C GLY A 5 -16.92 25.53 2.02
N ILE A 6 -18.08 26.07 1.66
CA ILE A 6 -18.37 27.51 1.58
C ILE A 6 -19.57 27.86 2.45
N PRO A 7 -19.60 29.06 3.06
CA PRO A 7 -20.73 29.46 3.89
C PRO A 7 -22.06 29.42 3.13
N GLY A 8 -23.07 28.74 3.71
CA GLY A 8 -24.40 28.60 3.10
C GLY A 8 -24.49 27.59 1.96
N GLY A 9 -23.37 26.93 1.57
CA GLY A 9 -23.30 25.97 0.50
C GLY A 9 -23.12 24.53 0.98
N ALA A 10 -22.87 23.64 0.02
CA ALA A 10 -22.51 22.26 0.29
C ALA A 10 -21.10 22.15 0.89
N ALA A 11 -20.86 21.08 1.63
CA ALA A 11 -19.55 20.75 2.19
C ALA A 11 -19.18 19.30 1.89
N VAL A 12 -17.91 19.07 1.64
CA VAL A 12 -17.35 17.72 1.54
C VAL A 12 -16.29 17.56 2.60
N MET A 13 -16.49 16.57 3.46
CA MET A 13 -15.52 16.20 4.47
C MET A 13 -14.76 14.95 4.00
N LEU A 14 -13.45 15.04 3.99
CA LEU A 14 -12.58 13.91 3.74
C LEU A 14 -12.15 13.29 5.05
N ASP A 15 -12.29 11.97 5.14
CA ASP A 15 -11.84 11.23 6.29
C ASP A 15 -10.31 11.07 6.29
N LYS A 16 -9.66 11.26 5.14
CA LYS A 16 -8.23 11.01 4.92
C LYS A 16 -7.54 12.10 4.08
N MET A 17 -7.47 13.33 4.57
CA MET A 17 -6.83 14.45 3.89
C MET A 17 -7.40 14.70 2.47
N ASN A 18 -6.90 15.65 1.71
CA ASN A 18 -7.42 15.98 0.36
C ASN A 18 -6.83 15.09 -0.74
N VAL A 19 -6.70 13.81 -0.49
CA VAL A 19 -6.07 12.85 -1.41
C VAL A 19 -6.93 11.60 -1.52
N PHE A 20 -7.14 11.15 -2.75
CA PHE A 20 -7.67 9.82 -3.04
C PHE A 20 -6.55 8.89 -3.46
N TYR A 21 -6.60 7.64 -3.03
CA TYR A 21 -5.65 6.62 -3.37
C TYR A 21 -6.24 5.60 -4.35
N ILE A 22 -5.43 5.25 -5.36
CA ILE A 22 -5.82 4.29 -6.39
C ILE A 22 -5.93 2.89 -5.78
N GLY A 23 -7.00 2.17 -6.12
CA GLY A 23 -7.17 0.74 -5.80
C GLY A 23 -7.79 0.44 -4.45
N VAL A 24 -8.10 1.45 -3.65
CA VAL A 24 -8.74 1.29 -2.34
C VAL A 24 -10.03 2.10 -2.27
N ASP A 25 -10.88 1.75 -1.32
CA ASP A 25 -12.05 2.54 -0.99
C ASP A 25 -11.62 3.80 -0.23
N ASN A 26 -12.00 4.96 -0.76
CA ASN A 26 -11.73 6.25 -0.14
C ASN A 26 -13.03 6.76 0.47
N PRO A 27 -13.20 6.71 1.80
CA PRO A 27 -14.41 7.16 2.44
C PRO A 27 -14.51 8.68 2.42
N VAL A 28 -15.69 9.21 2.08
CA VAL A 28 -16.00 10.63 2.13
C VAL A 28 -17.32 10.86 2.85
N THR A 29 -17.43 12.01 3.50
CA THR A 29 -18.65 12.46 4.13
C THR A 29 -19.08 13.77 3.47
N ILE A 30 -20.29 13.81 2.95
CA ILE A 30 -20.84 14.96 2.24
C ILE A 30 -21.98 15.55 3.06
N GLY A 31 -21.91 16.86 3.30
CA GLY A 31 -22.97 17.61 3.93
C GLY A 31 -23.96 18.14 2.90
N SER A 32 -25.24 18.07 3.19
CA SER A 32 -26.31 18.68 2.38
C SER A 32 -27.00 19.78 3.17
N PRO A 33 -26.86 21.05 2.77
CA PRO A 33 -27.50 22.16 3.48
C PRO A 33 -28.98 22.23 3.25
N THR A 34 -29.50 21.56 2.20
CA THR A 34 -30.91 21.68 1.77
C THR A 34 -31.68 20.37 1.84
N GLY A 35 -31.08 19.31 2.38
CA GLY A 35 -31.64 17.96 2.41
C GLY A 35 -31.31 17.18 1.15
N TRP A 36 -31.28 15.85 1.30
CA TRP A 36 -30.82 14.93 0.25
C TRP A 36 -31.82 14.79 -0.90
N ASP A 37 -33.06 15.11 -0.69
CA ASP A 37 -34.09 15.16 -1.73
C ASP A 37 -33.84 16.27 -2.77
N LYS A 38 -33.08 17.29 -2.41
CA LYS A 38 -32.72 18.44 -3.26
C LYS A 38 -31.21 18.54 -3.57
N THR A 39 -30.46 17.52 -3.23
CA THR A 39 -29.02 17.50 -3.41
C THR A 39 -28.60 16.37 -4.33
N GLN A 40 -27.81 16.71 -5.34
CA GLN A 40 -27.22 15.76 -6.27
C GLN A 40 -25.71 15.79 -6.15
N VAL A 41 -25.08 14.62 -6.24
CA VAL A 41 -23.64 14.46 -6.18
C VAL A 41 -23.18 13.72 -7.42
N SER A 42 -22.20 14.28 -8.10
CA SER A 42 -21.52 13.65 -9.22
C SER A 42 -20.01 13.78 -9.07
N MET A 43 -19.26 13.03 -9.86
CA MET A 43 -17.82 13.04 -9.80
C MET A 43 -17.20 12.90 -11.17
N THR A 44 -16.10 13.61 -11.39
CA THR A 44 -15.18 13.41 -12.53
C THR A 44 -13.82 12.94 -12.02
N GLY A 45 -13.10 12.16 -12.82
CA GLY A 45 -11.80 11.60 -12.45
C GLY A 45 -11.87 10.34 -11.59
N GLY A 46 -13.06 9.83 -11.33
CA GLY A 46 -13.31 8.62 -10.55
C GLY A 46 -14.79 8.31 -10.46
N THR A 47 -15.12 7.38 -9.59
CA THR A 47 -16.52 7.00 -9.32
C THR A 47 -16.84 7.20 -7.85
N ILE A 48 -18.07 7.62 -7.57
CA ILE A 48 -18.58 7.81 -6.22
C ILE A 48 -19.83 6.93 -6.02
N SER A 49 -19.92 6.27 -4.86
CA SER A 49 -21.06 5.43 -4.54
C SER A 49 -22.34 6.25 -4.39
N THR A 50 -23.47 5.62 -4.60
CA THR A 50 -24.78 6.21 -4.30
C THR A 50 -25.00 6.23 -2.78
N GLY A 51 -25.87 7.12 -2.32
CA GLY A 51 -26.20 7.24 -0.91
C GLY A 51 -26.48 8.67 -0.51
N THR A 52 -26.44 8.92 0.77
CA THR A 52 -26.62 10.25 1.35
C THR A 52 -25.27 10.82 1.81
N SER A 53 -25.07 11.00 3.10
CA SER A 53 -23.88 11.63 3.65
C SER A 53 -22.60 10.79 3.50
N LYS A 54 -22.68 9.50 3.82
CA LYS A 54 -21.50 8.60 3.75
C LYS A 54 -21.41 7.96 2.38
N ARG A 55 -20.29 8.17 1.72
CA ARG A 55 -20.03 7.62 0.37
C ARG A 55 -18.60 7.10 0.26
N THR A 56 -18.37 6.32 -0.77
CA THR A 56 -17.05 5.76 -1.11
C THR A 56 -16.66 6.21 -2.49
N VAL A 57 -15.42 6.67 -2.62
CA VAL A 57 -14.81 7.08 -3.89
C VAL A 57 -13.78 6.05 -4.33
N ARG A 58 -13.83 5.71 -5.62
CA ARG A 58 -12.83 4.88 -6.30
C ARG A 58 -12.20 5.65 -7.44
N VAL A 59 -10.87 5.58 -7.52
CA VAL A 59 -10.06 6.23 -8.57
C VAL A 59 -9.10 5.22 -9.18
N THR A 60 -8.75 5.43 -10.46
CA THR A 60 -7.94 4.46 -11.22
C THR A 60 -6.70 5.05 -11.88
N ALA A 61 -6.57 6.38 -11.94
CA ALA A 61 -5.45 7.04 -12.59
C ALA A 61 -4.96 8.22 -11.77
N ILE A 62 -3.66 8.45 -11.80
CA ILE A 62 -3.04 9.62 -11.16
C ILE A 62 -3.55 10.90 -11.81
N GLY A 63 -3.76 11.91 -11.03
CA GLY A 63 -4.22 13.22 -11.51
C GLY A 63 -5.08 13.93 -10.49
N THR A 64 -6.17 14.51 -10.97
CA THR A 64 -7.13 15.26 -10.17
C THR A 64 -8.52 14.68 -10.32
N ALA A 65 -9.26 14.62 -9.23
CA ALA A 65 -10.67 14.28 -9.22
C ALA A 65 -11.48 15.46 -8.68
N THR A 66 -12.72 15.57 -9.13
CA THR A 66 -13.63 16.61 -8.67
C THR A 66 -14.97 15.99 -8.28
N ILE A 67 -15.40 16.28 -7.05
CA ILE A 67 -16.74 15.97 -6.60
C ILE A 67 -17.59 17.24 -6.75
N ASN A 68 -18.69 17.14 -7.49
CA ASN A 68 -19.63 18.23 -7.68
C ASN A 68 -20.87 17.97 -6.82
N VAL A 69 -21.17 18.90 -5.95
CA VAL A 69 -22.37 18.85 -5.12
C VAL A 69 -23.32 19.95 -5.59
N THR A 70 -24.48 19.56 -6.09
CA THR A 70 -25.51 20.47 -6.56
C THR A 70 -26.64 20.54 -5.54
N ALA A 71 -26.86 21.73 -4.99
CA ALA A 71 -27.90 22.00 -4.04
C ALA A 71 -28.59 23.33 -4.42
N ASN A 72 -29.93 23.37 -4.43
CA ASN A 72 -30.69 24.56 -4.83
C ASN A 72 -30.26 25.13 -6.19
N GLY A 73 -29.99 24.28 -7.18
CA GLY A 73 -29.56 24.70 -8.50
C GLY A 73 -28.15 25.25 -8.59
N THR A 74 -27.39 25.26 -7.49
CA THR A 74 -25.98 25.70 -7.45
C THR A 74 -25.07 24.52 -7.32
N THR A 75 -24.12 24.39 -8.23
CA THR A 75 -23.08 23.34 -8.19
C THR A 75 -21.79 23.88 -7.59
N THR A 76 -21.31 23.20 -6.56
CA THR A 76 -20.03 23.50 -5.92
C THR A 76 -19.04 22.39 -6.22
N PRO A 77 -17.92 22.69 -6.90
CA PRO A 77 -16.87 21.71 -7.15
C PRO A 77 -15.90 21.61 -5.97
N PHE A 78 -15.45 20.39 -5.69
CA PHE A 78 -14.42 20.10 -4.70
C PHE A 78 -13.33 19.28 -5.37
N ASN A 79 -12.09 19.79 -5.39
CA ASN A 79 -10.98 19.20 -6.10
C ASN A 79 -10.08 18.41 -5.16
N PHE A 80 -9.64 17.24 -5.61
CA PHE A 80 -8.80 16.32 -4.88
C PHE A 80 -7.65 15.83 -5.75
N ARG A 81 -6.51 15.54 -5.12
CA ARG A 81 -5.38 14.90 -5.79
C ARG A 81 -5.56 13.39 -5.74
N ILE A 82 -5.17 12.72 -6.81
CA ILE A 82 -5.14 11.26 -6.88
C ILE A 82 -3.70 10.81 -6.83
N LYS A 83 -3.39 9.92 -5.90
CA LYS A 83 -2.04 9.36 -5.70
C LYS A 83 -2.07 7.85 -5.71
N ARG A 84 -0.94 7.26 -6.01
CA ARG A 84 -0.71 5.83 -5.77
C ARG A 84 -0.44 5.60 -4.28
N ILE A 85 -0.84 4.42 -3.80
CA ILE A 85 -0.44 3.95 -2.48
C ILE A 85 1.09 3.93 -2.41
N PRO A 86 1.71 4.36 -1.30
CA PRO A 86 3.15 4.30 -1.11
C PRO A 86 3.70 2.88 -1.26
N ASP A 87 4.98 2.75 -1.56
CA ASP A 87 5.62 1.44 -1.62
C ASP A 87 5.64 0.78 -0.24
N PRO A 88 5.36 -0.52 -0.17
CA PRO A 88 5.47 -1.26 1.07
C PRO A 88 6.93 -1.45 1.47
N ILE A 89 7.16 -1.76 2.74
CA ILE A 89 8.45 -2.16 3.27
C ILE A 89 8.51 -3.67 3.28
N ILE A 90 9.59 -4.21 2.74
CA ILE A 90 9.81 -5.66 2.74
C ILE A 90 10.40 -6.08 4.09
N LYS A 91 9.76 -7.07 4.70
CA LYS A 91 10.17 -7.60 6.00
C LYS A 91 10.32 -9.10 5.97
N VAL A 92 11.28 -9.58 6.74
CA VAL A 92 11.42 -10.99 7.10
C VAL A 92 11.31 -11.09 8.61
N GLY A 93 10.27 -11.77 9.09
CA GLY A 93 9.95 -11.74 10.51
C GLY A 93 9.67 -10.31 10.99
N PRO A 94 10.28 -9.86 12.09
CA PRO A 94 10.04 -8.53 12.65
C PRO A 94 10.88 -7.43 12.00
N SER A 95 11.78 -7.74 11.05
CA SER A 95 12.83 -6.82 10.60
C SER A 95 12.79 -6.54 9.11
N SER A 96 13.07 -5.30 8.74
CA SER A 96 13.25 -4.83 7.38
C SER A 96 14.71 -4.82 6.92
N GLY A 97 15.62 -5.40 7.70
CA GLY A 97 17.05 -5.49 7.39
C GLY A 97 17.91 -5.29 8.63
N GLY A 98 19.23 -5.36 8.43
CA GLY A 98 20.21 -5.18 9.49
C GLY A 98 20.62 -6.49 10.18
N ARG A 99 20.92 -6.43 11.45
CA ARG A 99 21.36 -7.61 12.21
C ARG A 99 20.18 -8.45 12.69
N MET A 100 20.27 -9.74 12.52
CA MET A 100 19.29 -10.71 13.01
C MET A 100 19.99 -11.96 13.53
N GLN A 101 19.49 -12.54 14.61
CA GLN A 101 20.01 -13.82 15.09
C GLN A 101 19.78 -14.92 14.04
N ALA A 102 20.79 -15.74 13.79
CA ALA A 102 20.69 -16.81 12.82
C ALA A 102 19.53 -17.78 13.13
N VAL A 103 19.30 -18.08 14.39
CA VAL A 103 18.21 -18.95 14.81
C VAL A 103 16.84 -18.36 14.47
N VAL A 104 16.69 -17.03 14.61
CA VAL A 104 15.45 -16.32 14.26
C VAL A 104 15.22 -16.32 12.77
N PHE A 105 16.27 -16.04 11.98
CA PHE A 105 16.17 -16.04 10.51
C PHE A 105 15.82 -17.44 9.97
N ARG A 106 16.47 -18.48 10.47
CA ARG A 106 16.20 -19.87 10.05
C ARG A 106 14.74 -20.30 10.28
N SER A 107 14.06 -19.70 11.24
CA SER A 107 12.65 -20.02 11.56
C SER A 107 11.66 -19.29 10.66
N GLN A 108 12.09 -18.37 9.84
CA GLN A 108 11.17 -17.58 9.02
C GLN A 108 10.67 -18.39 7.82
N GLN A 109 9.40 -18.18 7.49
CA GLN A 109 8.71 -18.89 6.42
C GLN A 109 8.30 -17.96 5.27
N PHE A 110 8.26 -16.66 5.51
CA PHE A 110 7.71 -15.70 4.55
C PHE A 110 8.52 -14.41 4.48
N VAL A 111 8.56 -13.86 3.27
CA VAL A 111 8.89 -12.46 3.01
C VAL A 111 7.56 -11.71 2.89
N ARG A 112 7.42 -10.61 3.60
CA ARG A 112 6.20 -9.83 3.62
C ARG A 112 6.45 -8.43 3.05
N ALA A 113 5.39 -7.86 2.50
CA ALA A 113 5.35 -6.47 2.06
C ALA A 113 4.32 -5.74 2.91
N ASP A 114 4.78 -4.95 3.86
CA ASP A 114 3.93 -4.27 4.83
C ASP A 114 3.90 -2.77 4.57
N LEU A 115 2.70 -2.18 4.58
CA LEU A 115 2.52 -0.74 4.60
C LEU A 115 2.62 -0.22 6.03
N GLU A 116 3.48 0.78 6.23
CA GLU A 116 3.60 1.49 7.49
C GLU A 116 3.02 2.90 7.36
N ASN A 117 2.43 3.41 8.44
CA ASN A 117 1.88 4.77 8.52
C ASN A 117 0.88 5.08 7.40
N PHE A 118 0.05 4.10 7.05
CA PHE A 118 -0.98 4.24 6.03
C PHE A 118 -2.34 3.84 6.62
N ASP A 119 -3.29 4.78 6.61
CA ASP A 119 -4.57 4.65 7.32
C ASP A 119 -5.65 3.89 6.55
N PHE A 120 -5.34 3.41 5.36
CA PHE A 120 -6.27 2.63 4.55
C PHE A 120 -5.97 1.15 4.67
N GLU A 121 -6.99 0.32 4.55
CA GLU A 121 -6.80 -1.11 4.37
C GLU A 121 -6.25 -1.37 2.97
N ALA A 122 -4.98 -1.74 2.92
CA ALA A 122 -4.30 -2.08 1.69
C ALA A 122 -3.26 -3.17 1.98
N LYS A 123 -3.30 -4.23 1.17
CA LYS A 123 -2.37 -5.34 1.30
C LYS A 123 -1.57 -5.49 0.03
N PHE A 124 -0.27 -5.65 0.19
CA PHE A 124 0.64 -6.03 -0.89
C PHE A 124 1.01 -7.51 -0.74
N SER A 125 1.15 -8.16 -1.88
CA SER A 125 1.64 -9.53 -1.96
C SER A 125 2.97 -9.55 -2.70
N VAL A 126 3.93 -10.30 -2.17
CA VAL A 126 5.20 -10.55 -2.85
C VAL A 126 4.95 -11.56 -3.96
N THR A 127 5.28 -11.22 -5.20
CA THR A 127 5.06 -12.05 -6.39
C THR A 127 6.32 -12.67 -6.93
N GLY A 128 7.48 -12.27 -6.44
CA GLY A 128 8.75 -12.85 -6.85
C GLY A 128 9.94 -12.05 -6.38
N GLY A 129 11.11 -12.58 -6.64
CA GLY A 129 12.37 -11.95 -6.31
C GLY A 129 13.51 -12.94 -6.30
N THR A 130 14.64 -12.51 -5.77
CA THR A 130 15.83 -13.33 -5.62
C THR A 130 16.39 -13.16 -4.22
N VAL A 131 16.87 -14.25 -3.64
CA VAL A 131 17.60 -14.20 -2.37
C VAL A 131 18.99 -14.79 -2.57
N TYR A 132 19.98 -14.10 -2.02
CA TYR A 132 21.38 -14.52 -2.02
C TYR A 132 21.80 -14.86 -0.61
N PHE A 133 22.37 -16.03 -0.43
CA PHE A 133 22.92 -16.50 0.84
C PHE A 133 24.44 -16.67 0.75
N MET A 134 25.11 -16.25 1.80
CA MET A 134 26.56 -16.42 1.95
C MET A 134 26.86 -16.88 3.38
N ASN A 135 27.19 -18.15 3.54
CA ASN A 135 27.63 -18.70 4.81
C ASN A 135 29.13 -18.40 5.03
N PRO A 136 29.55 -18.26 6.30
CA PRO A 136 30.99 -18.20 6.59
C PRO A 136 31.73 -19.44 6.06
N GLY A 137 32.80 -19.20 5.33
CA GLY A 137 33.60 -20.26 4.74
C GLY A 137 33.16 -20.74 3.36
N ASP A 138 31.96 -20.36 2.91
CA ASP A 138 31.54 -20.67 1.56
C ASP A 138 32.25 -19.76 0.56
N ARG A 139 32.71 -20.36 -0.53
CA ARG A 139 33.39 -19.62 -1.61
C ARG A 139 32.41 -19.01 -2.59
N ASN A 140 31.20 -19.56 -2.67
CA ASN A 140 30.21 -19.17 -3.64
C ASN A 140 28.93 -18.68 -2.93
N VAL A 141 28.33 -17.66 -3.52
CA VAL A 141 27.00 -17.17 -3.10
C VAL A 141 25.94 -18.14 -3.61
N LYS A 142 25.04 -18.57 -2.72
CA LYS A 142 23.88 -19.36 -3.12
C LYS A 142 22.74 -18.43 -3.52
N GLN A 143 22.27 -18.57 -4.75
CA GLN A 143 21.17 -17.80 -5.28
C GLN A 143 19.93 -18.68 -5.38
N ILE A 144 18.80 -18.17 -4.90
CA ILE A 144 17.51 -18.86 -4.99
C ILE A 144 16.47 -17.85 -5.50
N SER A 145 15.72 -18.25 -6.52
CA SER A 145 14.62 -17.46 -7.06
C SER A 145 13.35 -17.70 -6.25
N LEU A 146 12.65 -16.62 -5.95
CA LEU A 146 11.36 -16.65 -5.26
C LEU A 146 10.26 -16.42 -6.28
N THR A 147 9.20 -17.20 -6.19
CA THR A 147 7.99 -17.08 -7.03
C THR A 147 6.79 -16.54 -6.25
N SER A 148 6.96 -16.28 -4.98
CA SER A 148 5.99 -15.68 -4.08
C SER A 148 6.69 -15.16 -2.82
N GLY A 149 5.94 -14.78 -1.80
CA GLY A 149 6.49 -14.45 -0.48
C GLY A 149 6.94 -15.66 0.33
N SER A 150 6.71 -16.89 -0.13
CA SER A 150 7.10 -18.09 0.59
C SER A 150 8.61 -18.34 0.47
N LEU A 151 9.24 -18.63 1.60
CA LEU A 151 10.65 -19.07 1.69
C LEU A 151 10.79 -20.60 1.66
N ALA A 152 9.72 -21.33 1.36
CA ALA A 152 9.76 -22.80 1.35
C ALA A 152 10.79 -23.36 0.39
N GLY A 153 10.98 -22.76 -0.78
CA GLY A 153 12.01 -23.17 -1.74
C GLY A 153 13.45 -22.93 -1.27
N ALA A 154 13.65 -22.12 -0.25
CA ALA A 154 14.95 -21.84 0.35
C ALA A 154 15.15 -22.54 1.70
N ALA A 155 14.15 -23.23 2.21
CA ALA A 155 14.12 -23.74 3.59
C ALA A 155 15.28 -24.69 3.90
N GLU A 156 15.63 -25.58 2.99
CA GLU A 156 16.73 -26.51 3.20
C GLU A 156 18.07 -25.78 3.35
N TYR A 157 18.33 -24.81 2.49
CA TYR A 157 19.55 -24.02 2.57
C TYR A 157 19.56 -23.11 3.81
N MET A 158 18.42 -22.55 4.18
CA MET A 158 18.29 -21.70 5.36
C MET A 158 18.67 -22.44 6.65
N ARG A 159 18.43 -23.75 6.73
CA ARG A 159 18.85 -24.56 7.88
C ARG A 159 20.35 -24.60 8.08
N THR A 160 21.12 -24.36 7.02
CA THR A 160 22.59 -24.37 7.06
C THR A 160 23.18 -23.03 7.48
N LEU A 161 22.38 -21.97 7.55
CA LEU A 161 22.87 -20.64 7.87
C LEU A 161 23.37 -20.56 9.32
N ALA A 162 24.61 -20.12 9.47
CA ALA A 162 25.29 -20.01 10.75
C ALA A 162 25.50 -18.52 11.11
N PRO A 163 25.83 -18.21 12.38
CA PRO A 163 26.30 -16.87 12.73
C PRO A 163 27.45 -16.43 11.82
N GLY A 164 27.41 -15.20 11.35
CA GLY A 164 28.33 -14.65 10.35
C GLY A 164 27.83 -14.74 8.92
N SER A 165 26.70 -15.38 8.67
CA SER A 165 26.08 -15.42 7.34
C SER A 165 25.52 -14.07 6.94
N THR A 166 25.49 -13.82 5.62
CA THR A 166 24.83 -12.67 5.02
C THR A 166 23.69 -13.15 4.12
N VAL A 167 22.56 -12.47 4.20
CA VAL A 167 21.39 -12.73 3.35
C VAL A 167 20.99 -11.42 2.67
N ILE A 168 20.88 -11.44 1.34
CA ILE A 168 20.51 -10.27 0.55
C ILE A 168 19.31 -10.64 -0.32
N PHE A 169 18.25 -9.85 -0.21
CA PHE A 169 17.12 -9.93 -1.13
C PHE A 169 17.31 -8.91 -2.24
N ASP A 170 16.92 -9.25 -3.44
CA ASP A 170 17.01 -8.38 -4.61
C ASP A 170 15.82 -8.60 -5.54
N ASN A 171 15.54 -7.59 -6.33
CA ASN A 171 14.47 -7.63 -7.34
C ASN A 171 13.13 -8.14 -6.77
N ILE A 172 12.79 -7.71 -5.56
CA ILE A 172 11.54 -8.09 -4.92
C ILE A 172 10.39 -7.36 -5.63
N ARG A 173 9.48 -8.14 -6.20
CA ARG A 173 8.29 -7.65 -6.89
C ARG A 173 7.07 -7.87 -6.03
N VAL A 174 6.21 -6.87 -6.01
CA VAL A 174 4.97 -6.87 -5.23
C VAL A 174 3.81 -6.40 -6.07
N VAL A 175 2.61 -6.81 -5.70
CA VAL A 175 1.35 -6.32 -6.26
C VAL A 175 0.45 -5.90 -5.11
N GLY A 176 -0.08 -4.70 -5.21
CA GLY A 176 -1.02 -4.14 -4.24
C GLY A 176 -2.45 -4.08 -4.77
N PRO A 177 -3.33 -3.31 -4.10
CA PRO A 177 -4.75 -3.21 -4.47
C PRO A 177 -5.00 -2.62 -5.85
N ASP A 178 -4.07 -1.84 -6.39
CA ASP A 178 -4.18 -1.27 -7.74
C ASP A 178 -3.91 -2.30 -8.85
N GLY A 179 -3.46 -3.52 -8.50
CA GLY A 179 -3.16 -4.59 -9.45
C GLY A 179 -1.90 -4.39 -10.28
N GLN A 180 -1.16 -3.30 -10.08
CA GLN A 180 0.05 -3.00 -10.84
C GLN A 180 1.30 -3.56 -10.16
N PRO A 181 2.14 -4.29 -10.89
CA PRO A 181 3.40 -4.78 -10.34
C PRO A 181 4.34 -3.63 -9.98
N ARG A 182 5.05 -3.78 -8.88
CA ARG A 182 6.13 -2.86 -8.46
C ARG A 182 7.36 -3.65 -8.12
N THR A 183 8.53 -3.10 -8.44
CA THR A 183 9.81 -3.60 -7.94
C THR A 183 10.28 -2.69 -6.81
N ILE A 184 10.60 -3.29 -5.67
CA ILE A 184 11.03 -2.53 -4.48
C ILE A 184 12.47 -2.08 -4.67
N GLN A 185 12.72 -0.79 -4.49
CA GLN A 185 14.03 -0.17 -4.72
C GLN A 185 15.03 -0.47 -3.62
N THR A 186 14.55 -0.70 -2.41
CA THR A 186 15.39 -0.96 -1.23
C THR A 186 15.02 -2.29 -0.58
N PRO A 187 15.36 -3.42 -1.22
CA PRO A 187 15.10 -4.73 -0.62
C PRO A 187 16.01 -4.94 0.60
N PRO A 188 15.59 -5.77 1.57
CA PRO A 188 16.35 -5.95 2.80
C PRO A 188 17.61 -6.78 2.61
N GLY A 189 18.62 -6.47 3.42
CA GLY A 189 19.80 -7.29 3.62
C GLY A 189 20.00 -7.56 5.11
N PHE A 190 20.45 -8.76 5.45
CA PHE A 190 20.62 -9.19 6.83
C PHE A 190 22.04 -9.71 7.07
N SER A 191 22.61 -9.32 8.22
CA SER A 191 23.80 -9.92 8.78
C SER A 191 23.41 -10.77 9.98
N LEU A 192 23.70 -12.06 9.92
CA LEU A 192 23.27 -13.01 10.96
C LEU A 192 24.33 -13.17 12.04
N PHE A 193 23.91 -13.31 13.30
CA PHE A 193 24.79 -13.50 14.45
C PHE A 193 24.27 -14.54 15.41
#